data_54d7d1c5b05216745b52ba6df9fe063f
#
_entry.id   54d7d1c5b05216745b52ba6df9fe063f
#
_cell.length_a   1.000
_cell.length_b   1.000
_cell.length_c   1.000
_cell.angle_alpha   90.00
_cell.angle_beta   90.00
_cell.angle_gamma   90.00
#
_symmetry.space_group_name_H-M   'P 1'
#
loop_
_entity.id
_entity.type
_entity.pdbx_description
1 polymer ?
#
loop_
_entity_poly.entity_id
_entity_poly.type
_entity_poly.pdbx_seq_one_letter_code
_entity_poly.pdbx_strand_id
1 'polypeptide(L)'
;MSEPQMPNTSTRPKRKALRGSMRNRWAAWRAGFSGTARGFTWRPEPKTIGIDARGRQLLAGNFMFGGVLIEAPKTIPWTITPPNEAFLHELHGFGWMDHLAAVADGSGRVVAQAWLADWLKRFGKGKGPGWEPDLAGRRQIRWISHAFFLLSGQDSSQNQPFFEGLARQTEFLARRWHVSSHGLPRFEALTGLIYSACTLTGMEHHLDRALRALAQECAREVDASGGIVTRNPEELLEVFTLLTWVSSLLSVTGRNPDPAVQTAIMRIAPTLRSLRHS
;
A
#
# COMPACT_ATOMS: atom_id res chain seq x y z
N MET A 1 -31.18 1.08 -48.05
CA MET A 1 -31.05 1.44 -46.60
C MET A 1 -29.83 0.65 -46.10
N SER A 2 -28.69 1.34 -46.01
CA SER A 2 -27.41 0.72 -45.61
C SER A 2 -27.17 1.03 -44.13
N GLU A 3 -26.98 -0.01 -43.31
CA GLU A 3 -26.63 0.10 -41.91
C GLU A 3 -25.21 0.71 -41.74
N PRO A 4 -24.98 1.59 -40.78
CA PRO A 4 -23.66 2.08 -40.49
C PRO A 4 -22.90 1.09 -39.59
N GLN A 5 -21.80 0.54 -40.10
CA GLN A 5 -20.82 -0.24 -39.31
C GLN A 5 -20.17 0.66 -38.24
N MET A 6 -20.32 0.28 -36.97
CA MET A 6 -19.59 0.88 -35.85
C MET A 6 -18.12 0.48 -35.88
N PRO A 7 -17.18 1.40 -35.62
CA PRO A 7 -15.76 1.08 -35.56
C PRO A 7 -15.40 0.29 -34.30
N ASN A 8 -14.70 -0.79 -34.46
CA ASN A 8 -14.18 -1.71 -33.43
C ASN A 8 -13.01 -1.05 -32.66
N THR A 9 -13.29 -0.45 -31.50
CA THR A 9 -12.31 0.25 -30.65
C THR A 9 -12.01 -0.51 -29.36
N SER A 10 -11.35 -1.69 -29.40
CA SER A 10 -11.09 -2.37 -28.13
C SER A 10 -9.77 -3.15 -27.99
N THR A 11 -8.75 -2.89 -28.81
CA THR A 11 -7.52 -3.71 -28.73
C THR A 11 -6.29 -3.01 -28.13
N ARG A 12 -6.28 -1.69 -27.93
CA ARG A 12 -5.12 -0.96 -27.40
C ARG A 12 -4.94 -0.97 -25.86
N PRO A 13 -5.96 -0.88 -24.99
CA PRO A 13 -5.74 -0.81 -23.55
C PRO A 13 -5.22 -2.14 -22.95
N LYS A 14 -5.71 -3.30 -23.41
CA LYS A 14 -5.29 -4.61 -22.88
C LYS A 14 -3.80 -4.93 -23.09
N ARG A 15 -3.21 -4.53 -24.24
CA ARG A 15 -1.79 -4.74 -24.52
C ARG A 15 -0.86 -3.87 -23.67
N LYS A 16 -1.27 -2.67 -23.31
CA LYS A 16 -0.50 -1.73 -22.45
C LYS A 16 -0.47 -2.22 -21.00
N ALA A 17 -1.60 -2.71 -20.49
CA ALA A 17 -1.73 -3.30 -19.16
C ALA A 17 -0.89 -4.59 -19.03
N LEU A 18 -0.94 -5.51 -20.00
CA LEU A 18 -0.14 -6.73 -20.01
C LEU A 18 1.38 -6.45 -20.03
N ARG A 19 1.84 -5.47 -20.80
CA ARG A 19 3.26 -5.08 -20.83
C ARG A 19 3.70 -4.41 -19.51
N GLY A 20 2.83 -3.65 -18.86
CA GLY A 20 3.04 -3.07 -17.53
C GLY A 20 3.25 -4.16 -16.48
N SER A 21 2.35 -5.14 -16.44
CA SER A 21 2.42 -6.29 -15.54
C SER A 21 3.69 -7.13 -15.73
N MET A 22 4.11 -7.40 -16.97
CA MET A 22 5.35 -8.14 -17.24
C MET A 22 6.59 -7.37 -16.75
N ARG A 23 6.65 -6.06 -16.96
CA ARG A 23 7.75 -5.22 -16.47
C ARG A 23 7.78 -5.14 -14.95
N ASN A 24 6.63 -5.09 -14.30
CA ASN A 24 6.51 -5.13 -12.84
C ASN A 24 7.01 -6.47 -12.30
N ARG A 25 6.60 -7.58 -12.89
CA ARG A 25 7.07 -8.93 -12.51
C ARG A 25 8.59 -9.08 -12.66
N TRP A 26 9.15 -8.59 -13.77
CA TRP A 26 10.60 -8.61 -13.98
C TRP A 26 11.33 -7.73 -12.96
N ALA A 27 10.83 -6.52 -12.68
CA ALA A 27 11.38 -5.63 -11.68
C ALA A 27 11.32 -6.23 -10.27
N ALA A 28 10.22 -6.88 -9.91
CA ALA A 28 10.04 -7.57 -8.64
C ALA A 28 10.95 -8.80 -8.50
N TRP A 29 11.15 -9.57 -9.58
CA TRP A 29 12.09 -10.68 -9.59
C TRP A 29 13.52 -10.16 -9.39
N ARG A 30 13.93 -9.15 -10.16
CA ARG A 30 15.26 -8.54 -10.05
C ARG A 30 15.51 -7.90 -8.68
N ALA A 31 14.48 -7.37 -8.04
CA ALA A 31 14.56 -6.81 -6.69
C ALA A 31 14.99 -7.84 -5.63
N GLY A 32 14.77 -9.13 -5.89
CA GLY A 32 15.21 -10.20 -5.00
C GLY A 32 16.73 -10.45 -4.96
N PHE A 33 17.48 -9.85 -5.88
CA PHE A 33 18.95 -9.91 -5.93
C PHE A 33 19.61 -8.64 -5.38
N SER A 34 18.84 -7.67 -4.95
CA SER A 34 19.30 -6.37 -4.49
C SER A 34 18.90 -6.21 -3.04
N GLY A 35 19.80 -5.75 -2.20
CA GLY A 35 19.52 -5.34 -0.83
C GLY A 35 18.88 -6.41 0.08
N THR A 36 19.37 -6.52 1.29
CA THR A 36 18.76 -7.34 2.36
C THR A 36 18.43 -6.41 3.53
N ALA A 37 17.17 -6.35 3.94
CA ALA A 37 16.83 -5.79 5.23
C ALA A 37 16.95 -6.88 6.28
N ARG A 38 17.62 -6.58 7.41
CA ARG A 38 17.83 -7.53 8.50
C ARG A 38 17.05 -7.18 9.75
N GLY A 39 16.40 -6.04 9.77
CA GLY A 39 15.68 -5.53 10.93
C GLY A 39 15.16 -4.12 10.71
N PHE A 40 14.61 -3.58 11.76
CA PHE A 40 14.16 -2.19 11.82
C PHE A 40 15.18 -1.33 12.57
N THR A 41 15.50 -0.15 12.02
CA THR A 41 16.18 0.92 12.75
C THR A 41 15.21 1.63 13.68
N TRP A 42 13.94 1.73 13.27
CA TRP A 42 12.85 2.30 14.03
C TRP A 42 11.53 1.66 13.60
N ARG A 43 10.63 1.38 14.56
CA ARG A 43 9.33 0.75 14.29
C ARG A 43 8.20 1.76 14.46
N PRO A 44 7.54 2.16 13.40
CA PRO A 44 6.34 2.98 13.51
C PRO A 44 5.19 2.18 14.10
N GLU A 45 4.41 2.85 14.94
CA GLU A 45 3.15 2.32 15.43
C GLU A 45 2.05 2.50 14.38
N PRO A 46 1.01 1.63 14.38
CA PRO A 46 -0.16 1.83 13.55
C PRO A 46 -0.81 3.19 13.81
N LYS A 47 -1.11 3.92 12.74
CA LYS A 47 -1.82 5.20 12.79
C LYS A 47 -3.32 5.05 12.59
N THR A 48 -3.78 3.84 12.27
CA THR A 48 -5.18 3.48 12.05
C THR A 48 -5.65 2.54 13.13
N ILE A 49 -6.87 2.76 13.59
CA ILE A 49 -7.55 1.90 14.56
C ILE A 49 -8.49 0.98 13.76
N GLY A 50 -8.29 -0.33 13.89
CA GLY A 50 -9.16 -1.33 13.28
C GLY A 50 -10.51 -1.43 14.02
N ILE A 51 -11.44 -2.12 13.40
CA ILE A 51 -12.78 -2.39 13.96
C ILE A 51 -12.84 -3.87 14.32
N ASP A 52 -12.97 -4.20 15.60
CA ASP A 52 -13.03 -5.59 16.13
C ASP A 52 -14.11 -6.43 15.41
N ALA A 53 -15.31 -5.89 15.21
CA ALA A 53 -16.38 -6.59 14.51
C ALA A 53 -16.00 -7.00 13.07
N ARG A 54 -15.28 -6.15 12.35
CA ARG A 54 -14.76 -6.49 11.02
C ARG A 54 -13.65 -7.54 11.08
N GLY A 55 -12.80 -7.47 12.08
CA GLY A 55 -11.79 -8.51 12.35
C GLY A 55 -12.44 -9.87 12.62
N ARG A 56 -13.49 -9.93 13.42
CA ARG A 56 -14.26 -11.16 13.67
C ARG A 56 -14.96 -11.70 12.43
N GLN A 57 -15.47 -10.82 11.56
CA GLN A 57 -16.01 -11.24 10.25
C GLN A 57 -14.95 -11.92 9.40
N LEU A 58 -13.74 -11.36 9.33
CA LEU A 58 -12.62 -11.98 8.62
C LEU A 58 -12.25 -13.35 9.20
N LEU A 59 -12.22 -13.47 10.53
CA LEU A 59 -11.97 -14.74 11.21
C LEU A 59 -13.05 -15.79 10.92
N ALA A 60 -14.30 -15.37 10.76
CA ALA A 60 -15.41 -16.23 10.35
C ALA A 60 -15.36 -16.62 8.87
N GLY A 61 -14.47 -16.00 8.08
CA GLY A 61 -14.38 -16.23 6.63
C GLY A 61 -15.30 -15.33 5.80
N ASN A 62 -15.74 -14.20 6.36
CA ASN A 62 -16.56 -13.21 5.69
C ASN A 62 -15.67 -12.09 5.16
N PHE A 63 -15.39 -12.11 3.86
CA PHE A 63 -14.49 -11.18 3.19
C PHE A 63 -15.31 -10.08 2.49
N MET A 64 -15.42 -8.92 3.15
CA MET A 64 -16.07 -7.74 2.58
C MET A 64 -14.99 -6.80 2.02
N PHE A 65 -14.73 -6.89 0.71
CA PHE A 65 -13.75 -6.07 0.01
C PHE A 65 -14.34 -5.47 -1.27
N GLY A 66 -14.02 -4.20 -1.54
CA GLY A 66 -14.50 -3.50 -2.73
C GLY A 66 -16.01 -3.46 -2.87
N GLY A 67 -16.73 -3.41 -1.74
CA GLY A 67 -18.19 -3.42 -1.68
C GLY A 67 -18.83 -4.80 -1.95
N VAL A 68 -18.04 -5.88 -2.05
CA VAL A 68 -18.54 -7.24 -2.29
C VAL A 68 -18.22 -8.14 -1.11
N LEU A 69 -19.25 -8.84 -0.60
CA LEU A 69 -19.11 -9.85 0.44
C LEU A 69 -18.93 -11.23 -0.21
N ILE A 70 -17.88 -11.94 0.21
CA ILE A 70 -17.69 -13.36 -0.09
C ILE A 70 -17.64 -14.13 1.23
N GLU A 71 -18.56 -15.07 1.40
CA GLU A 71 -18.57 -16.00 2.53
C GLU A 71 -17.81 -17.27 2.15
N ALA A 72 -16.66 -17.47 2.75
CA ALA A 72 -15.79 -18.62 2.50
C ALA A 72 -15.12 -19.08 3.81
N PRO A 73 -15.87 -19.72 4.72
CA PRO A 73 -15.35 -20.18 6.01
C PRO A 73 -14.15 -21.13 5.83
N LYS A 74 -13.14 -20.99 6.71
CA LYS A 74 -11.92 -21.81 6.69
C LYS A 74 -11.09 -21.70 5.42
N THR A 75 -11.34 -20.69 4.59
CA THR A 75 -10.63 -20.48 3.31
C THR A 75 -9.49 -19.51 3.49
N ILE A 76 -8.36 -19.79 2.87
CA ILE A 76 -7.24 -18.85 2.80
C ILE A 76 -7.61 -17.79 1.75
N PRO A 77 -7.55 -16.48 2.09
CA PRO A 77 -8.07 -15.42 1.21
C PRO A 77 -7.42 -15.38 -0.18
N TRP A 78 -6.19 -15.85 -0.30
CA TRP A 78 -5.45 -15.90 -1.56
C TRP A 78 -5.95 -16.97 -2.55
N THR A 79 -6.85 -17.85 -2.12
CA THR A 79 -7.50 -18.86 -2.99
C THR A 79 -8.85 -18.41 -3.52
N ILE A 80 -9.37 -17.29 -3.04
CA ILE A 80 -10.61 -16.69 -3.52
C ILE A 80 -10.34 -16.06 -4.88
N THR A 81 -11.22 -16.36 -5.85
CA THR A 81 -11.20 -15.63 -7.13
C THR A 81 -11.83 -14.26 -6.93
N PRO A 82 -11.07 -13.16 -7.08
CA PRO A 82 -11.61 -11.83 -6.88
C PRO A 82 -12.73 -11.53 -7.89
N PRO A 83 -13.91 -11.06 -7.44
CA PRO A 83 -15.04 -10.77 -8.32
C PRO A 83 -14.79 -9.54 -9.18
N ASN A 84 -13.99 -8.61 -8.70
CA ASN A 84 -13.62 -7.38 -9.40
C ASN A 84 -12.23 -6.87 -8.96
N GLU A 85 -11.77 -5.82 -9.61
CA GLU A 85 -10.45 -5.21 -9.35
C GLU A 85 -10.39 -4.54 -7.96
N ALA A 86 -11.48 -3.91 -7.51
CA ALA A 86 -11.53 -3.27 -6.19
C ALA A 86 -11.37 -4.29 -5.06
N PHE A 87 -12.01 -5.47 -5.17
CA PHE A 87 -11.82 -6.57 -4.24
C PHE A 87 -10.34 -7.03 -4.19
N LEU A 88 -9.74 -7.22 -5.36
CA LEU A 88 -8.34 -7.62 -5.49
C LEU A 88 -7.40 -6.58 -4.85
N HIS A 89 -7.67 -5.29 -5.07
CA HIS A 89 -6.88 -4.20 -4.52
C HIS A 89 -6.95 -4.16 -3.00
N GLU A 90 -8.13 -4.26 -2.40
CA GLU A 90 -8.27 -4.32 -0.93
C GLU A 90 -7.62 -5.57 -0.36
N LEU A 91 -7.81 -6.71 -0.98
CA LEU A 91 -7.21 -7.98 -0.57
C LEU A 91 -5.67 -7.88 -0.53
N HIS A 92 -5.03 -7.43 -1.62
CA HIS A 92 -3.58 -7.36 -1.74
C HIS A 92 -2.95 -6.09 -1.14
N GLY A 93 -3.76 -5.08 -0.83
CA GLY A 93 -3.33 -3.85 -0.13
C GLY A 93 -3.15 -4.01 1.37
N PHE A 94 -3.67 -5.10 1.96
CA PHE A 94 -3.55 -5.43 3.39
C PHE A 94 -4.21 -4.42 4.35
N GLY A 95 -5.15 -3.58 3.89
CA GLY A 95 -5.89 -2.67 4.77
C GLY A 95 -6.70 -3.40 5.87
N TRP A 96 -7.14 -4.60 5.59
CA TRP A 96 -7.84 -5.50 6.52
C TRP A 96 -7.01 -5.91 7.76
N MET A 97 -5.69 -5.74 7.72
CA MET A 97 -4.80 -6.06 8.83
C MET A 97 -5.09 -5.22 10.08
N ASP A 98 -5.50 -3.97 9.90
CA ASP A 98 -5.93 -3.09 11.01
C ASP A 98 -7.07 -3.75 11.80
N HIS A 99 -8.02 -4.40 11.11
CA HIS A 99 -9.16 -5.06 11.73
C HIS A 99 -8.77 -6.34 12.49
N LEU A 100 -7.87 -7.16 11.92
CA LEU A 100 -7.36 -8.34 12.64
C LEU A 100 -6.55 -7.94 13.87
N ALA A 101 -5.79 -6.84 13.79
CA ALA A 101 -5.03 -6.31 14.92
C ALA A 101 -5.93 -5.76 16.05
N ALA A 102 -7.17 -5.36 15.74
CA ALA A 102 -8.15 -4.89 16.72
C ALA A 102 -8.81 -6.02 17.52
N VAL A 103 -8.68 -7.29 17.09
CA VAL A 103 -9.26 -8.43 17.81
C VAL A 103 -8.41 -8.76 19.04
N ALA A 104 -9.00 -8.54 20.22
CA ALA A 104 -8.27 -8.53 21.49
C ALA A 104 -7.81 -9.92 22.00
N ASP A 105 -8.45 -11.01 21.56
CA ASP A 105 -8.19 -12.37 22.07
C ASP A 105 -6.94 -13.06 21.44
N GLY A 106 -6.23 -12.37 20.58
CA GLY A 106 -5.02 -12.87 19.92
C GLY A 106 -5.27 -13.77 18.70
N SER A 107 -6.50 -14.20 18.44
CA SER A 107 -6.84 -15.02 17.27
C SER A 107 -6.55 -14.30 15.96
N GLY A 108 -6.80 -12.98 15.92
CA GLY A 108 -6.46 -12.12 14.79
C GLY A 108 -4.97 -12.17 14.42
N ARG A 109 -4.07 -12.23 15.42
CA ARG A 109 -2.62 -12.32 15.19
C ARG A 109 -2.25 -13.64 14.54
N VAL A 110 -2.75 -14.75 15.04
CA VAL A 110 -2.45 -16.09 14.49
C VAL A 110 -2.86 -16.17 13.02
N VAL A 111 -4.05 -15.67 12.70
CA VAL A 111 -4.57 -15.67 11.34
C VAL A 111 -3.77 -14.71 10.44
N ALA A 112 -3.45 -13.50 10.92
CA ALA A 112 -2.65 -12.53 10.16
C ALA A 112 -1.26 -13.07 9.83
N GLN A 113 -0.59 -13.73 10.79
CA GLN A 113 0.70 -14.40 10.58
C GLN A 113 0.60 -15.51 9.53
N ALA A 114 -0.41 -16.37 9.63
CA ALA A 114 -0.62 -17.44 8.67
C ALA A 114 -0.90 -16.93 7.25
N TRP A 115 -1.76 -15.92 7.13
CA TRP A 115 -2.07 -15.31 5.82
C TRP A 115 -0.87 -14.58 5.23
N LEU A 116 -0.09 -13.88 6.04
CA LEU A 116 1.15 -13.25 5.60
C LEU A 116 2.16 -14.28 5.09
N ALA A 117 2.39 -15.36 5.84
CA ALA A 117 3.31 -16.42 5.44
C ALA A 117 2.89 -17.08 4.12
N ASP A 118 1.58 -17.35 3.94
CA ASP A 118 1.07 -17.92 2.70
C ASP A 118 1.17 -16.92 1.52
N TRP A 119 0.93 -15.60 1.76
CA TRP A 119 1.16 -14.56 0.75
C TRP A 119 2.62 -14.52 0.31
N LEU A 120 3.56 -14.52 1.26
CA LEU A 120 5.00 -14.52 0.98
C LEU A 120 5.40 -15.75 0.15
N LYS A 121 4.86 -16.91 0.48
CA LYS A 121 5.11 -18.16 -0.26
C LYS A 121 4.59 -18.08 -1.70
N ARG A 122 3.38 -17.58 -1.91
CA ARG A 122 2.72 -17.54 -3.24
C ARG A 122 3.22 -16.41 -4.11
N PHE A 123 3.32 -15.22 -3.53
CA PHE A 123 3.51 -13.97 -4.28
C PHE A 123 4.82 -13.26 -3.95
N GLY A 124 5.46 -13.55 -2.84
CA GLY A 124 6.62 -12.81 -2.33
C GLY A 124 7.82 -12.73 -3.29
N LYS A 125 7.87 -13.63 -4.29
CA LYS A 125 8.93 -13.64 -5.32
C LYS A 125 8.59 -12.83 -6.59
N GLY A 126 7.63 -11.92 -6.53
CA GLY A 126 7.27 -11.07 -7.66
C GLY A 126 6.29 -11.70 -8.65
N LYS A 127 5.62 -12.78 -8.24
CA LYS A 127 4.63 -13.50 -9.08
C LYS A 127 3.21 -13.13 -8.64
N GLY A 128 2.27 -13.23 -9.59
CA GLY A 128 0.85 -13.05 -9.31
C GLY A 128 0.40 -11.60 -9.14
N PRO A 129 -0.83 -11.37 -8.66
CA PRO A 129 -1.37 -10.05 -8.42
C PRO A 129 -0.70 -9.37 -7.22
N GLY A 130 -0.93 -8.06 -7.07
CA GLY A 130 -0.40 -7.28 -5.95
C GLY A 130 1.01 -6.70 -6.16
N TRP A 131 1.62 -6.87 -7.34
CA TRP A 131 2.88 -6.25 -7.72
C TRP A 131 2.66 -5.01 -8.62
N GLU A 132 1.62 -4.26 -8.29
CA GLU A 132 1.45 -2.87 -8.72
C GLU A 132 2.09 -1.95 -7.66
N PRO A 133 2.72 -0.81 -8.05
CA PRO A 133 3.48 -0.02 -7.09
C PRO A 133 2.64 0.60 -5.98
N ASP A 134 1.42 1.04 -6.26
CA ASP A 134 0.45 1.53 -5.27
C ASP A 134 0.09 0.45 -4.25
N LEU A 135 -0.28 -0.75 -4.71
CA LEU A 135 -0.58 -1.88 -3.82
C LEU A 135 0.63 -2.32 -2.99
N ALA A 136 1.81 -2.32 -3.59
CA ALA A 136 3.05 -2.60 -2.86
C ALA A 136 3.30 -1.51 -1.79
N GLY A 137 3.03 -0.24 -2.11
CA GLY A 137 3.14 0.88 -1.17
C GLY A 137 2.18 0.75 0.00
N ARG A 138 0.87 0.51 -0.26
CA ARG A 138 -0.15 0.25 0.77
C ARG A 138 0.28 -0.88 1.70
N ARG A 139 0.71 -2.00 1.12
CA ARG A 139 1.13 -3.19 1.86
C ARG A 139 2.37 -2.94 2.70
N GLN A 140 3.38 -2.22 2.19
CA GLN A 140 4.56 -1.85 2.94
C GLN A 140 4.22 -1.05 4.20
N ILE A 141 3.37 -0.04 4.06
CA ILE A 141 2.91 0.77 5.19
C ILE A 141 2.26 -0.12 6.26
N ARG A 142 1.35 -1.04 5.85
CA ARG A 142 0.65 -1.92 6.79
C ARG A 142 1.58 -2.92 7.47
N TRP A 143 2.46 -3.57 6.72
CA TRP A 143 3.40 -4.55 7.29
C TRP A 143 4.37 -3.90 8.26
N ILE A 144 4.90 -2.72 7.93
CA ILE A 144 5.83 -2.00 8.79
C ILE A 144 5.12 -1.50 10.06
N SER A 145 3.95 -0.90 9.93
CA SER A 145 3.18 -0.38 11.06
C SER A 145 2.71 -1.48 12.01
N HIS A 146 2.36 -2.65 11.48
CA HIS A 146 1.94 -3.81 12.28
C HIS A 146 3.07 -4.81 12.56
N ALA A 147 4.34 -4.42 12.40
CA ALA A 147 5.47 -5.35 12.55
C ALA A 147 5.50 -6.02 13.93
N PHE A 148 5.23 -5.29 15.01
CA PHE A 148 5.17 -5.87 16.36
C PHE A 148 4.09 -6.96 16.45
N PHE A 149 2.90 -6.68 15.94
CA PHE A 149 1.78 -7.64 15.90
C PHE A 149 2.13 -8.88 15.08
N LEU A 150 2.77 -8.70 13.92
CA LEU A 150 3.11 -9.79 13.00
C LEU A 150 4.29 -10.65 13.46
N LEU A 151 5.25 -10.08 14.18
CA LEU A 151 6.49 -10.77 14.58
C LEU A 151 6.45 -11.30 16.02
N SER A 152 5.43 -10.93 16.81
CA SER A 152 5.30 -11.38 18.19
C SER A 152 5.16 -12.88 18.29
N GLY A 153 6.01 -13.51 19.15
CA GLY A 153 6.00 -14.94 19.38
C GLY A 153 6.74 -15.76 18.32
N GLN A 154 7.43 -15.11 17.38
CA GLN A 154 8.25 -15.76 16.36
C GLN A 154 9.74 -15.56 16.65
N ASP A 155 10.56 -16.53 16.28
CA ASP A 155 12.01 -16.44 16.35
C ASP A 155 12.62 -15.73 15.11
N SER A 156 13.94 -15.50 15.16
CA SER A 156 14.64 -14.78 14.07
C SER A 156 14.57 -15.51 12.72
N SER A 157 14.53 -16.83 12.71
CA SER A 157 14.45 -17.62 11.47
C SER A 157 13.05 -17.54 10.83
N GLN A 158 12.03 -17.51 11.65
CA GLN A 158 10.63 -17.33 11.23
C GLN A 158 10.38 -15.91 10.71
N ASN A 159 11.10 -14.92 11.23
CA ASN A 159 10.98 -13.52 10.83
C ASN A 159 11.73 -13.17 9.53
N GLN A 160 12.73 -13.96 9.15
CA GLN A 160 13.57 -13.69 7.98
C GLN A 160 12.76 -13.50 6.68
N PRO A 161 11.78 -14.37 6.32
CA PRO A 161 10.98 -14.20 5.10
C PRO A 161 10.19 -12.88 5.06
N PHE A 162 9.79 -12.36 6.21
CA PHE A 162 9.12 -11.06 6.32
C PHE A 162 10.06 -9.91 5.92
N PHE A 163 11.29 -9.87 6.46
CA PHE A 163 12.28 -8.84 6.12
C PHE A 163 12.75 -8.95 4.67
N GLU A 164 12.93 -10.16 4.14
CA GLU A 164 13.22 -10.38 2.73
C GLU A 164 12.07 -9.86 1.83
N GLY A 165 10.83 -10.10 2.24
CA GLY A 165 9.64 -9.60 1.57
C GLY A 165 9.56 -8.07 1.57
N LEU A 166 9.87 -7.43 2.70
CA LEU A 166 9.94 -5.97 2.81
C LEU A 166 11.06 -5.40 1.93
N ALA A 167 12.27 -5.94 2.02
CA ALA A 167 13.40 -5.49 1.20
C ALA A 167 13.10 -5.58 -0.30
N ARG A 168 12.57 -6.71 -0.75
CA ARG A 168 12.19 -6.91 -2.16
C ARG A 168 11.15 -5.91 -2.64
N GLN A 169 10.13 -5.64 -1.82
CA GLN A 169 9.11 -4.64 -2.17
C GLN A 169 9.69 -3.22 -2.19
N THR A 170 10.60 -2.89 -1.27
CA THR A 170 11.29 -1.59 -1.25
C THR A 170 12.08 -1.38 -2.54
N GLU A 171 12.88 -2.36 -2.94
CA GLU A 171 13.65 -2.33 -4.18
C GLU A 171 12.75 -2.29 -5.43
N PHE A 172 11.62 -2.98 -5.40
CA PHE A 172 10.61 -2.89 -6.45
C PHE A 172 10.04 -1.48 -6.55
N LEU A 173 9.60 -0.90 -5.43
CA LEU A 173 9.07 0.46 -5.35
C LEU A 173 10.10 1.48 -5.84
N ALA A 174 11.36 1.39 -5.40
CA ALA A 174 12.43 2.30 -5.81
C ALA A 174 12.61 2.35 -7.34
N ARG A 175 12.34 1.24 -8.04
CA ARG A 175 12.43 1.14 -9.50
C ARG A 175 11.14 1.45 -10.22
N ARG A 176 9.96 1.34 -9.56
CA ARG A 176 8.67 1.29 -10.26
C ARG A 176 7.64 2.32 -9.79
N TRP A 177 7.85 3.05 -8.70
CA TRP A 177 6.88 4.05 -8.20
C TRP A 177 6.39 5.02 -9.29
N HIS A 178 7.26 5.40 -10.22
CA HIS A 178 6.97 6.37 -11.29
C HIS A 178 5.98 5.86 -12.36
N VAL A 179 5.65 4.57 -12.39
CA VAL A 179 4.68 4.03 -13.35
C VAL A 179 3.26 4.01 -12.80
N SER A 180 3.07 4.22 -11.48
CA SER A 180 1.74 4.49 -10.92
C SER A 180 1.15 5.75 -11.54
N SER A 181 -0.15 5.76 -11.69
CA SER A 181 -0.88 6.98 -12.09
C SER A 181 -0.55 8.10 -11.12
N HIS A 182 -0.59 9.34 -11.60
CA HIS A 182 -0.52 10.51 -10.73
C HIS A 182 -1.69 10.53 -9.75
N GLY A 183 -1.57 11.29 -8.67
CA GLY A 183 -2.56 11.33 -7.60
C GLY A 183 -2.39 10.20 -6.59
N LEU A 184 -3.48 9.73 -5.99
CA LEU A 184 -3.47 8.78 -4.87
C LEU A 184 -2.57 7.56 -5.11
N PRO A 185 -2.60 6.86 -6.26
CA PRO A 185 -1.75 5.67 -6.46
C PRO A 185 -0.24 5.99 -6.34
N ARG A 186 0.18 7.16 -6.80
CA ARG A 186 1.58 7.56 -6.71
C ARG A 186 1.96 8.01 -5.30
N PHE A 187 1.07 8.68 -4.59
CA PHE A 187 1.27 9.00 -3.18
C PHE A 187 1.44 7.74 -2.35
N GLU A 188 0.65 6.70 -2.58
CA GLU A 188 0.77 5.41 -1.90
C GLU A 188 2.10 4.72 -2.17
N ALA A 189 2.51 4.64 -3.44
CA ALA A 189 3.79 4.04 -3.81
C ALA A 189 4.97 4.76 -3.17
N LEU A 190 4.98 6.10 -3.19
CA LEU A 190 6.03 6.93 -2.61
C LEU A 190 6.03 6.87 -1.07
N THR A 191 4.85 6.91 -0.44
CA THR A 191 4.72 6.77 1.02
C THR A 191 5.26 5.42 1.48
N GLY A 192 4.91 4.32 0.82
CA GLY A 192 5.44 3.00 1.15
C GLY A 192 6.95 2.91 0.99
N LEU A 193 7.52 3.53 -0.04
CA LEU A 193 8.97 3.61 -0.23
C LEU A 193 9.64 4.43 0.87
N ILE A 194 9.07 5.58 1.27
CA ILE A 194 9.59 6.43 2.35
C ILE A 194 9.53 5.69 3.69
N TYR A 195 8.40 5.02 3.99
CA TYR A 195 8.28 4.20 5.20
C TYR A 195 9.40 3.18 5.28
N SER A 196 9.61 2.43 4.21
CA SER A 196 10.66 1.41 4.14
C SER A 196 12.05 2.01 4.31
N ALA A 197 12.34 3.11 3.60
CA ALA A 197 13.64 3.77 3.64
C ALA A 197 13.95 4.41 5.00
N CYS A 198 12.94 4.87 5.74
CA CYS A 198 13.12 5.42 7.09
C CYS A 198 13.27 4.35 8.17
N THR A 199 12.73 3.14 7.97
CA THR A 199 12.56 2.18 9.06
C THR A 199 13.37 0.91 8.91
N LEU A 200 13.74 0.51 7.68
CA LEU A 200 14.46 -0.72 7.42
C LEU A 200 15.95 -0.49 7.30
N THR A 201 16.72 -1.24 8.08
CA THR A 201 18.19 -1.23 8.01
C THR A 201 18.65 -1.62 6.61
N GLY A 202 19.48 -0.77 5.99
CA GLY A 202 20.05 -1.00 4.65
C GLY A 202 19.25 -0.43 3.50
N MET A 203 18.08 0.20 3.77
CA MET A 203 17.22 0.80 2.74
C MET A 203 17.25 2.33 2.72
N GLU A 204 18.04 2.95 3.60
CA GLU A 204 18.11 4.40 3.81
C GLU A 204 18.49 5.18 2.55
N HIS A 205 19.27 4.57 1.68
CA HIS A 205 19.77 5.19 0.44
C HIS A 205 18.68 5.52 -0.58
N HIS A 206 17.46 4.98 -0.41
CA HIS A 206 16.32 5.33 -1.24
C HIS A 206 15.59 6.61 -0.79
N LEU A 207 15.82 7.08 0.45
CA LEU A 207 15.00 8.09 1.11
C LEU A 207 15.00 9.44 0.38
N ASP A 208 16.16 10.01 0.12
CA ASP A 208 16.25 11.36 -0.46
C ASP A 208 15.62 11.47 -1.84
N ARG A 209 15.74 10.40 -2.65
CA ARG A 209 15.08 10.34 -3.96
C ARG A 209 13.56 10.26 -3.83
N ALA A 210 13.07 9.46 -2.88
CA ALA A 210 11.64 9.31 -2.62
C ALA A 210 11.02 10.60 -2.09
N LEU A 211 11.70 11.32 -1.19
CA LEU A 211 11.25 12.60 -0.66
C LEU A 211 11.15 13.68 -1.73
N ARG A 212 12.16 13.80 -2.60
CA ARG A 212 12.10 14.72 -3.75
C ARG A 212 10.94 14.39 -4.69
N ALA A 213 10.71 13.11 -4.95
CA ALA A 213 9.60 12.69 -5.80
C ALA A 213 8.24 12.98 -5.15
N LEU A 214 8.10 12.79 -3.83
CA LEU A 214 6.89 13.14 -3.09
C LEU A 214 6.61 14.65 -3.14
N ALA A 215 7.63 15.49 -2.94
CA ALA A 215 7.52 16.95 -3.04
C ALA A 215 7.05 17.39 -4.44
N GLN A 216 7.60 16.79 -5.50
CA GLN A 216 7.18 17.05 -6.87
C GLN A 216 5.73 16.64 -7.13
N GLU A 217 5.29 15.49 -6.59
CA GLU A 217 3.91 15.03 -6.71
C GLU A 217 2.94 15.95 -5.95
N CYS A 218 3.31 16.42 -4.75
CA CYS A 218 2.54 17.43 -4.02
C CYS A 218 2.35 18.73 -4.82
N ALA A 219 3.44 19.25 -5.38
CA ALA A 219 3.40 20.48 -6.17
C ALA A 219 2.56 20.33 -7.46
N ARG A 220 2.48 19.13 -8.01
CA ARG A 220 1.73 18.80 -9.21
C ARG A 220 0.23 18.61 -8.95
N GLU A 221 -0.11 17.86 -7.90
CA GLU A 221 -1.47 17.33 -7.70
C GLU A 221 -2.33 18.20 -6.78
N VAL A 222 -1.70 18.96 -5.86
CA VAL A 222 -2.43 19.79 -4.90
C VAL A 222 -2.45 21.25 -5.38
N ASP A 223 -3.62 21.73 -5.75
CA ASP A 223 -3.80 23.10 -6.23
C ASP A 223 -3.81 24.15 -5.10
N ALA A 224 -3.93 25.43 -5.47
CA ALA A 224 -3.89 26.53 -4.51
C ALA A 224 -5.08 26.52 -3.53
N SER A 225 -6.23 25.93 -3.93
CA SER A 225 -7.41 25.77 -3.08
C SER A 225 -7.37 24.51 -2.22
N GLY A 226 -6.30 23.69 -2.30
CA GLY A 226 -6.16 22.44 -1.56
C GLY A 226 -6.95 21.27 -2.13
N GLY A 227 -7.43 21.39 -3.37
CA GLY A 227 -8.04 20.26 -4.09
C GLY A 227 -7.00 19.42 -4.83
N ILE A 228 -7.38 18.19 -5.21
CA ILE A 228 -6.63 17.32 -6.09
C ILE A 228 -7.31 17.21 -7.46
N VAL A 229 -6.57 16.77 -8.47
CA VAL A 229 -7.03 16.71 -9.86
C VAL A 229 -8.35 15.92 -10.03
N THR A 230 -8.52 14.81 -9.31
CA THR A 230 -9.72 13.96 -9.41
C THR A 230 -10.96 14.58 -8.79
N ARG A 231 -10.82 15.61 -7.95
CA ARG A 231 -11.91 16.22 -7.16
C ARG A 231 -12.69 15.22 -6.29
N ASN A 232 -12.14 14.05 -6.03
CA ASN A 232 -12.72 13.05 -5.15
C ASN A 232 -12.36 13.33 -3.69
N PRO A 233 -13.33 13.61 -2.81
CA PRO A 233 -13.07 13.92 -1.40
C PRO A 233 -12.50 12.75 -0.61
N GLU A 234 -12.81 11.51 -0.97
CA GLU A 234 -12.25 10.32 -0.31
C GLU A 234 -10.77 10.18 -0.65
N GLU A 235 -10.39 10.33 -1.93
CA GLU A 235 -8.99 10.33 -2.34
C GLU A 235 -8.21 11.51 -1.71
N LEU A 236 -8.84 12.68 -1.61
CA LEU A 236 -8.23 13.84 -0.95
C LEU A 236 -7.92 13.56 0.53
N LEU A 237 -8.85 12.89 1.24
CA LEU A 237 -8.65 12.48 2.63
C LEU A 237 -7.52 11.45 2.74
N GLU A 238 -7.45 10.49 1.83
CA GLU A 238 -6.37 9.51 1.82
C GLU A 238 -5.01 10.16 1.54
N VAL A 239 -4.92 11.05 0.55
CA VAL A 239 -3.69 11.82 0.27
C VAL A 239 -3.27 12.63 1.50
N PHE A 240 -4.19 13.35 2.12
CA PHE A 240 -3.91 14.10 3.36
C PHE A 240 -3.37 13.19 4.47
N THR A 241 -3.97 12.02 4.64
CA THR A 241 -3.57 11.03 5.62
C THR A 241 -2.15 10.52 5.35
N LEU A 242 -1.83 10.16 4.12
CA LEU A 242 -0.50 9.70 3.74
C LEU A 242 0.57 10.77 3.96
N LEU A 243 0.30 12.03 3.59
CA LEU A 243 1.23 13.15 3.78
C LEU A 243 1.47 13.44 5.27
N THR A 244 0.43 13.40 6.10
CA THR A 244 0.56 13.58 7.54
C THR A 244 1.33 12.44 8.20
N TRP A 245 1.17 11.20 7.73
CA TRP A 245 1.94 10.06 8.21
C TRP A 245 3.42 10.18 7.84
N VAL A 246 3.75 10.57 6.60
CA VAL A 246 5.13 10.84 6.20
C VAL A 246 5.74 11.95 7.05
N SER A 247 5.01 13.06 7.26
CA SER A 247 5.48 14.18 8.08
C SER A 247 5.77 13.75 9.52
N SER A 248 4.87 12.98 10.13
CA SER A 248 5.05 12.42 11.47
C SER A 248 6.25 11.47 11.53
N LEU A 249 6.43 10.59 10.54
CA LEU A 249 7.55 9.66 10.47
C LEU A 249 8.89 10.38 10.37
N LEU A 250 8.98 11.41 9.52
CA LEU A 250 10.18 12.22 9.36
C LEU A 250 10.52 12.94 10.67
N SER A 251 9.54 13.54 11.34
CA SER A 251 9.73 14.24 12.63
C SER A 251 10.31 13.31 13.69
N VAL A 252 9.78 12.09 13.87
CA VAL A 252 10.30 11.15 14.88
C VAL A 252 11.67 10.57 14.52
N THR A 253 12.04 10.61 13.24
CA THR A 253 13.39 10.23 12.77
C THR A 253 14.38 11.41 12.70
N GLY A 254 14.02 12.57 13.28
CA GLY A 254 14.86 13.76 13.33
C GLY A 254 15.01 14.49 11.99
N ARG A 255 14.08 14.32 11.07
CA ARG A 255 14.08 14.96 9.75
C ARG A 255 12.88 15.90 9.60
N ASN A 256 13.03 16.92 8.78
CA ASN A 256 11.93 17.81 8.42
C ASN A 256 11.32 17.42 7.08
N PRO A 257 9.98 17.47 6.95
CA PRO A 257 9.34 17.30 5.64
C PRO A 257 9.71 18.47 4.71
N ASP A 258 9.76 18.19 3.42
CA ASP A 258 9.95 19.20 2.37
C ASP A 258 8.88 20.29 2.46
N PRO A 259 9.20 21.58 2.22
CA PRO A 259 8.23 22.67 2.23
C PRO A 259 7.03 22.44 1.31
N ALA A 260 7.18 21.76 0.18
CA ALA A 260 6.08 21.43 -0.73
C ALA A 260 5.09 20.46 -0.08
N VAL A 261 5.57 19.49 0.71
CA VAL A 261 4.72 18.56 1.47
C VAL A 261 3.95 19.31 2.57
N GLN A 262 4.62 20.18 3.31
CA GLN A 262 3.98 21.02 4.33
C GLN A 262 2.91 21.93 3.74
N THR A 263 3.22 22.59 2.62
CA THR A 263 2.28 23.45 1.90
C THR A 263 1.06 22.66 1.44
N ALA A 264 1.25 21.45 0.90
CA ALA A 264 0.14 20.58 0.50
C ALA A 264 -0.77 20.25 1.69
N ILE A 265 -0.22 19.85 2.83
CA ILE A 265 -0.98 19.56 4.05
C ILE A 265 -1.76 20.79 4.51
N MET A 266 -1.12 21.98 4.54
CA MET A 266 -1.77 23.22 4.96
C MET A 266 -2.92 23.65 4.03
N ARG A 267 -2.82 23.37 2.72
CA ARG A 267 -3.88 23.68 1.74
C ARG A 267 -5.04 22.69 1.82
N ILE A 268 -4.75 21.40 1.95
CA ILE A 268 -5.79 20.34 1.98
C ILE A 268 -6.64 20.43 3.26
N ALA A 269 -6.05 20.75 4.40
CA ALA A 269 -6.76 20.71 5.69
C ALA A 269 -8.03 21.60 5.75
N PRO A 270 -8.02 22.87 5.30
CA PRO A 270 -9.24 23.69 5.26
C PRO A 270 -10.29 23.14 4.28
N THR A 271 -9.87 22.63 3.13
CA THR A 271 -10.76 22.06 2.10
C THR A 271 -11.51 20.85 2.65
N LEU A 272 -10.84 19.94 3.36
CA LEU A 272 -11.50 18.81 4.00
C LEU A 272 -12.47 19.25 5.10
N ARG A 273 -12.18 20.33 5.84
CA ARG A 273 -13.11 20.87 6.85
C ARG A 273 -14.37 21.41 6.19
N SER A 274 -14.25 22.15 5.09
CA SER A 274 -15.42 22.68 4.37
C SER A 274 -16.34 21.57 3.83
N LEU A 275 -15.75 20.48 3.30
CA LEU A 275 -16.51 19.32 2.82
C LEU A 275 -17.24 18.53 3.90
N ARG A 276 -16.83 18.67 5.16
CA ARG A 276 -17.46 18.01 6.32
C ARG A 276 -18.72 18.74 6.82
N HIS A 277 -18.91 19.99 6.44
CA HIS A 277 -20.01 20.86 6.87
C HIS A 277 -21.05 21.12 5.76
N SER A 278 -20.86 20.56 4.60
CA SER A 278 -21.81 20.55 3.48
C SER A 278 -22.52 19.20 3.37
#